data_827b90eab59cdb5b25adbfeeb14691b3
#
_entry.id   827b90eab59cdb5b25adbfeeb14691b3
#
_cell.length_a   1.000
_cell.length_b   1.000
_cell.length_c   1.000
_cell.angle_alpha   90.00
_cell.angle_beta   90.00
_cell.angle_gamma   90.00
#
_symmetry.space_group_name_H-M   'P 1'
#
loop_
_entity.id
_entity.type
_entity.pdbx_description
1 polymer ?
#
loop_
_entity_poly.entity_id
_entity_poly.type
_entity_poly.pdbx_seq_one_letter_code
_entity_poly.pdbx_strand_id
1 'polypeptide(L)' 'MTDLTITPGSTVLIAGFDDIPSHQFLVEEVFQDCITGMALTGPLAGEYGEPDITLVLRVLSRPT' A
#
# COMPACT_ATOMS: atom_id res chain seq x y z
N MET A 1 9.47 -7.58 -17.50
CA MET A 1 9.41 -7.77 -16.05
C MET A 1 8.87 -6.53 -15.39
N THR A 2 7.95 -6.72 -14.46
CA THR A 2 7.36 -5.60 -13.76
C THR A 2 8.22 -5.23 -12.57
N ASP A 3 8.56 -3.95 -12.47
CA ASP A 3 9.33 -3.45 -11.36
C ASP A 3 8.41 -2.68 -10.43
N LEU A 4 8.18 -3.22 -9.23
CA LEU A 4 7.36 -2.57 -8.22
C LEU A 4 8.25 -1.73 -7.32
N THR A 5 8.80 -0.67 -7.89
CA THR A 5 9.60 0.24 -7.09
C THR A 5 8.68 1.08 -6.22
N ILE A 6 8.70 0.83 -4.93
CA ILE A 6 7.87 1.54 -3.98
C ILE A 6 8.76 2.46 -3.17
N THR A 7 8.39 3.73 -3.12
CA THR A 7 9.12 4.72 -2.36
C THR A 7 8.17 5.42 -1.40
N PRO A 8 8.69 6.00 -0.31
CA PRO A 8 7.84 6.78 0.60
C PRO A 8 7.12 7.88 -0.16
N GLY A 9 5.84 8.05 0.13
CA GLY A 9 4.99 9.01 -0.56
C GLY A 9 4.22 8.42 -1.73
N SER A 10 4.54 7.18 -2.13
CA SER A 10 3.79 6.50 -3.19
C SER A 10 2.41 6.12 -2.71
N THR A 11 1.46 6.06 -3.64
CA THR A 11 0.15 5.46 -3.39
C THR A 11 0.12 4.13 -4.12
N VAL A 12 -0.24 3.07 -3.39
CA VAL A 12 -0.28 1.72 -3.94
C VAL A 12 -1.67 1.13 -3.77
N LEU A 13 -1.95 0.10 -4.56
CA LEU A 13 -3.17 -0.68 -4.42
C LEU A 13 -2.84 -1.92 -3.61
N ILE A 14 -3.54 -2.10 -2.49
CA ILE A 14 -3.37 -3.25 -1.60
C ILE A 14 -4.45 -4.27 -1.92
N ALA A 15 -4.04 -5.53 -2.03
CA ALA A 15 -4.97 -6.63 -2.28
C ALA A 15 -5.94 -6.78 -1.11
N GLY A 16 -7.15 -7.22 -1.41
CA GLY A 16 -8.12 -7.50 -0.35
C GLY A 16 -7.67 -8.67 0.50
N PHE A 17 -8.07 -8.66 1.76
CA PHE A 17 -7.77 -9.74 2.70
C PHE A 17 -8.90 -9.82 3.72
N ASP A 18 -9.15 -11.03 4.21
CA ASP A 18 -10.28 -11.27 5.11
C ASP A 18 -11.54 -10.67 4.50
N ASP A 19 -12.24 -9.82 5.21
CA ASP A 19 -13.44 -9.16 4.72
C ASP A 19 -13.15 -7.76 4.20
N ILE A 20 -11.89 -7.40 4.04
CA ILE A 20 -11.49 -6.07 3.60
C ILE A 20 -11.24 -6.11 2.09
N PRO A 21 -11.92 -5.28 1.29
CA PRO A 21 -11.67 -5.24 -0.15
C PRO A 21 -10.33 -4.59 -0.46
N SER A 22 -9.87 -4.75 -1.69
CA SER A 22 -8.68 -4.04 -2.14
C SER A 22 -8.90 -2.54 -1.99
N HIS A 23 -7.83 -1.82 -1.66
CA HIS A 23 -7.95 -0.40 -1.34
C HIS A 23 -6.63 0.31 -1.61
N GLN A 24 -6.69 1.63 -1.64
CA GLN A 24 -5.53 2.47 -1.84
C GLN A 24 -4.84 2.74 -0.52
N PHE A 25 -3.51 2.85 -0.56
CA PHE A 25 -2.70 2.97 0.64
C PHE A 25 -1.55 3.94 0.36
N LEU A 26 -1.39 4.91 1.26
CA LEU A 26 -0.30 5.89 1.17
C LEU A 26 0.90 5.37 1.94
N VAL A 27 2.01 5.18 1.26
CA VAL A 27 3.22 4.59 1.84
C VAL A 27 4.02 5.65 2.58
N GLU A 28 4.34 5.39 3.84
CA GLU A 28 5.23 6.25 4.63
C GLU A 28 6.66 5.72 4.64
N GLU A 29 6.82 4.41 4.89
CA GLU A 29 8.13 3.78 4.91
C GLU A 29 8.07 2.44 4.23
N VAL A 30 9.19 2.02 3.68
CA VAL A 30 9.32 0.75 2.98
C VAL A 30 10.37 -0.09 3.69
N PHE A 31 9.98 -1.30 4.07
CA PHE A 31 10.86 -2.28 4.68
C PHE A 31 11.00 -3.47 3.75
N GLN A 32 11.86 -4.40 4.11
CA GLN A 32 12.11 -5.56 3.26
C GLN A 32 10.84 -6.41 3.08
N ASP A 33 10.05 -6.56 4.13
CA ASP A 33 8.90 -7.47 4.15
C ASP A 33 7.57 -6.76 4.08
N CYS A 34 7.53 -5.48 4.37
CA CYS A 34 6.27 -4.76 4.48
C CYS A 34 6.47 -3.29 4.19
N ILE A 35 5.34 -2.60 4.05
CA ILE A 35 5.32 -1.15 3.99
C ILE A 35 4.47 -0.65 5.14
N THR A 36 4.69 0.59 5.54
CA THR A 36 3.87 1.22 6.57
C THR A 36 3.24 2.47 6.00
N GLY A 37 2.12 2.86 6.56
CA GLY A 37 1.45 4.06 6.10
C GLY A 37 -0.01 4.07 6.49
N MET A 38 -0.84 4.66 5.63
CA MET A 38 -2.24 4.90 5.94
C MET A 38 -3.12 4.48 4.78
N ALA A 39 -4.19 3.76 5.09
CA ALA A 39 -5.19 3.42 4.08
C ALA A 39 -5.91 4.69 3.66
N LEU A 40 -6.15 4.84 2.36
CA LEU A 40 -6.81 6.02 1.80
C LEU A 40 -8.26 5.78 1.49
N THR A 41 -8.64 4.55 1.16
CA THR A 41 -10.01 4.21 0.78
C THR A 41 -10.43 2.94 1.49
N GLY A 42 -11.73 2.66 1.43
CA GLY A 42 -12.30 1.44 1.99
C GLY A 42 -12.53 1.52 3.49
N PRO A 43 -12.86 0.38 4.12
CA PRO A 43 -13.22 0.38 5.54
C PRO A 43 -12.12 0.84 6.47
N LEU A 44 -10.86 0.74 6.03
CA LEU A 44 -9.73 1.13 6.88
C LEU A 44 -9.23 2.54 6.58
N ALA A 45 -9.95 3.31 5.77
CA ALA A 45 -9.50 4.65 5.37
C ALA A 45 -9.17 5.49 6.60
N GLY A 46 -7.99 6.11 6.58
CA GLY A 46 -7.51 6.95 7.68
C GLY A 46 -6.77 6.19 8.76
N GLU A 47 -6.67 4.87 8.67
CA GLU A 47 -6.00 4.08 9.70
C GLU A 47 -4.60 3.69 9.27
N TYR A 48 -3.69 3.70 10.24
CA TYR A 48 -2.32 3.26 10.04
C TYR A 48 -2.30 1.73 9.84
N GLY A 49 -1.42 1.25 8.97
CA GLY A 49 -1.26 -0.16 8.77
C GLY A 49 0.14 -0.53 8.35
N GLU A 50 0.42 -1.82 8.38
CA GLU A 50 1.73 -2.37 7.99
C GLU A 50 1.53 -3.59 7.09
N PRO A 51 0.95 -3.40 5.90
CA PRO A 51 0.67 -4.54 5.03
C PRO A 51 1.96 -5.20 4.54
N ASP A 52 1.88 -6.53 4.39
CA ASP A 52 2.98 -7.29 3.82
C ASP A 52 3.21 -6.82 2.39
N ILE A 53 4.48 -6.78 1.97
CA ILE A 53 4.83 -6.30 0.64
C ILE A 53 4.17 -7.14 -0.46
N THR A 54 3.86 -8.40 -0.17
CA THR A 54 3.21 -9.27 -1.15
C THR A 54 1.76 -8.87 -1.42
N LEU A 55 1.18 -8.03 -0.57
CA LEU A 55 -0.19 -7.54 -0.79
C LEU A 55 -0.24 -6.36 -1.75
N VAL A 56 0.90 -5.79 -2.11
CA VAL A 56 0.93 -4.67 -3.04
C VAL A 56 0.70 -5.19 -4.45
N LEU A 57 -0.41 -4.79 -5.06
CA LEU A 57 -0.76 -5.22 -6.41
C LEU A 57 -0.07 -4.36 -7.45
N ARG A 58 0.00 -3.06 -7.21
CA ARG A 58 0.67 -2.14 -8.13
C ARG A 58 0.83 -0.77 -7.48
N VAL A 59 1.70 0.02 -8.07
CA VAL A 59 1.91 1.41 -7.66
C VAL A 59 0.98 2.29 -8.51
N LEU A 60 0.12 3.05 -7.86
CA LEU A 60 -0.85 3.91 -8.55
C LEU A 60 -0.26 5.29 -8.85
N SER A 61 0.55 5.80 -7.94
CA SER A 61 1.24 7.08 -8.16
C SER A 61 2.48 7.13 -7.32
N ARG A 62 3.43 7.94 -7.75
CA ARG A 62 4.69 8.14 -7.04
C ARG A 62 4.85 9.60 -6.71
N PRO A 63 5.62 9.92 -5.66
CA PRO A 63 5.93 11.32 -5.37
C PRO A 63 6.77 11.90 -6.50
N THR A 64 6.52 13.13 -6.82
CA THR A 64 7.30 13.84 -7.85
C THR A 64 8.56 14.42 -7.26
#